data_33f95272e9e5f0c3c0cecb35bc95744f
#
_entry.id   33f95272e9e5f0c3c0cecb35bc95744f
#
_cell.length_a   1.000
_cell.length_b   1.000
_cell.length_c   1.000
_cell.angle_alpha   90.00
_cell.angle_beta   90.00
_cell.angle_gamma   90.00
#
_symmetry.space_group_name_H-M   'P 1'
#
loop_
_entity.id
_entity.type
_entity.pdbx_description
1 polymer ?
#
loop_
_entity_poly.entity_id
_entity_poly.type
_entity_poly.pdbx_seq_one_letter_code
_entity_poly.pdbx_strand_id
1 'polypeptide(L)'
;MKIQLSDHFTYGRLLKFTFPSIVMMVFTSIYGVVDGIFVSNFAGKTPFAAINLIMPYLMLTSVLGFMVGTGGTALISMTLGMGDKKKANEIFSLLTWMCIIGGIVLTALSMVFMRPVAILLGATGQMLEDCVTYGMIVQLALTAYILQYAFQSFCVTAEKPNLSLTMMVVAGVCNILLDALFVAVFRWGLVGAAVATTIAQITGAIIPIVYFVCPNSSLLRLGKCRFDGKALLRTFTNGASELMSNLSMSLVSMLYNLQLMAWAGEDGIAAYGVIMYVNFAFMSVYIGFVIGAAPLVGYNHGADNRPELKNIFRKSLILLGAFSLVMTLLAEVTSAPLSKIFVGYDPKLYEITVRGFRIYSLSFLLCGFNLFGSSLFTALNNGLISAVISFFRTLICQIAAVMLLPLVLELDGIWLSIVVAEFAALVLTVICFAKYRKRYHYA
;
A
#
# COMPACT_ATOMS: atom_id res chain seq x y z
N MET A 1 -25.54 -11.78 9.76
CA MET A 1 -26.00 -11.36 8.42
C MET A 1 -24.78 -11.06 7.57
N LYS A 2 -24.72 -11.61 6.37
CA LYS A 2 -23.65 -11.38 5.42
C LYS A 2 -23.90 -10.02 4.75
N ILE A 3 -22.93 -9.11 4.78
CA ILE A 3 -23.09 -7.80 4.16
C ILE A 3 -22.79 -7.95 2.67
N GLN A 4 -23.68 -7.45 1.82
CA GLN A 4 -23.56 -7.47 0.35
C GLN A 4 -23.24 -6.06 -0.19
N LEU A 5 -22.64 -5.99 -1.38
CA LEU A 5 -22.33 -4.71 -2.05
C LEU A 5 -23.59 -3.91 -2.39
N SER A 6 -24.73 -4.61 -2.55
CA SER A 6 -26.05 -4.02 -2.84
C SER A 6 -26.82 -3.53 -1.62
N ASP A 7 -26.32 -3.79 -0.40
CA ASP A 7 -27.02 -3.38 0.82
C ASP A 7 -27.02 -1.86 1.01
N HIS A 8 -27.98 -1.37 1.81
CA HIS A 8 -27.90 -0.02 2.33
C HIS A 8 -26.86 0.07 3.47
N PHE A 9 -25.91 0.98 3.34
CA PHE A 9 -24.82 1.14 4.29
C PHE A 9 -25.11 2.20 5.35
N THR A 10 -25.35 1.74 6.58
CA THR A 10 -25.25 2.57 7.79
C THR A 10 -23.78 2.72 8.19
N TYR A 11 -23.43 3.66 9.09
CA TYR A 11 -22.06 3.77 9.62
C TYR A 11 -21.52 2.45 10.17
N GLY A 12 -22.34 1.73 10.95
CA GLY A 12 -21.94 0.45 11.52
C GLY A 12 -21.72 -0.65 10.47
N ARG A 13 -22.55 -0.69 9.42
CA ARG A 13 -22.37 -1.66 8.32
C ARG A 13 -21.15 -1.33 7.48
N LEU A 14 -20.90 -0.06 7.20
CA LEU A 14 -19.70 0.40 6.45
C LEU A 14 -18.43 0.05 7.22
N LEU A 15 -18.38 0.37 8.51
CA LEU A 15 -17.25 -0.01 9.36
C LEU A 15 -17.08 -1.53 9.45
N LYS A 16 -18.16 -2.28 9.65
CA LYS A 16 -18.08 -3.75 9.74
C LYS A 16 -17.57 -4.38 8.44
N PHE A 17 -17.90 -3.81 7.29
CA PHE A 17 -17.43 -4.30 6.00
C PHE A 17 -15.96 -3.94 5.74
N THR A 18 -15.54 -2.73 6.11
CA THR A 18 -14.16 -2.24 5.89
C THR A 18 -13.18 -2.69 6.98
N PHE A 19 -13.67 -3.02 8.17
CA PHE A 19 -12.85 -3.39 9.33
C PHE A 19 -11.85 -4.53 9.07
N PRO A 20 -12.22 -5.64 8.41
CA PRO A 20 -11.24 -6.69 8.09
C PRO A 20 -10.08 -6.18 7.22
N SER A 21 -10.35 -5.27 6.28
CA SER A 21 -9.32 -4.66 5.43
C SER A 21 -8.42 -3.71 6.23
N ILE A 22 -8.97 -2.98 7.21
CA ILE A 22 -8.19 -2.14 8.12
C ILE A 22 -7.27 -3.02 8.98
N VAL A 23 -7.81 -4.04 9.63
CA VAL A 23 -7.03 -4.98 10.46
C VAL A 23 -5.95 -5.67 9.63
N MET A 24 -6.26 -6.08 8.40
CA MET A 24 -5.32 -6.67 7.47
C MET A 24 -4.12 -5.74 7.20
N MET A 25 -4.37 -4.46 6.90
CA MET A 25 -3.31 -3.50 6.61
C MET A 25 -2.48 -3.17 7.85
N VAL A 26 -3.12 -3.02 9.02
CA VAL A 26 -2.41 -2.83 10.30
C VAL A 26 -1.53 -4.04 10.62
N PHE A 27 -2.05 -5.26 10.45
CA PHE A 27 -1.27 -6.48 10.63
C PHE A 27 -0.08 -6.55 9.67
N THR A 28 -0.28 -6.17 8.39
CA THR A 28 0.79 -6.12 7.39
C THR A 28 1.90 -5.15 7.80
N SER A 29 1.55 -4.00 8.36
CA SER A 29 2.56 -3.04 8.84
C SER A 29 3.35 -3.59 10.03
N ILE A 30 2.70 -4.29 10.95
CA ILE A 30 3.35 -4.87 12.13
C ILE A 30 4.29 -6.01 11.74
N TYR A 31 3.84 -6.96 10.93
CA TYR A 31 4.71 -8.08 10.59
C TYR A 31 5.93 -7.65 9.77
N GLY A 32 5.82 -6.61 8.93
CA GLY A 32 6.96 -6.04 8.22
C GLY A 32 8.03 -5.46 9.16
N VAL A 33 7.62 -4.84 10.27
CA VAL A 33 8.55 -4.40 11.33
C VAL A 33 9.22 -5.60 12.01
N VAL A 34 8.45 -6.65 12.32
CA VAL A 34 8.96 -7.86 12.98
C VAL A 34 10.00 -8.57 12.09
N ASP A 35 9.73 -8.73 10.79
CA ASP A 35 10.69 -9.28 9.82
C ASP A 35 12.01 -8.49 9.82
N GLY A 36 11.93 -7.15 9.77
CA GLY A 36 13.11 -6.29 9.87
C GLY A 36 13.90 -6.48 11.17
N ILE A 37 13.22 -6.70 12.30
CA ILE A 37 13.86 -6.97 13.60
C ILE A 37 14.62 -8.31 13.57
N PHE A 38 14.04 -9.39 12.99
CA PHE A 38 14.72 -10.67 12.87
C PHE A 38 15.98 -10.55 12.04
N VAL A 39 15.91 -9.92 10.87
CA VAL A 39 17.07 -9.74 10.00
C VAL A 39 18.15 -8.89 10.68
N SER A 40 17.78 -7.76 11.27
CA SER A 40 18.73 -6.86 11.94
C SER A 40 19.49 -7.53 13.07
N ASN A 41 18.79 -8.31 13.93
CA ASN A 41 19.40 -8.90 15.12
C ASN A 41 20.14 -10.20 14.86
N PHE A 42 19.75 -10.99 13.87
CA PHE A 42 20.28 -12.35 13.67
C PHE A 42 21.07 -12.52 12.37
N ALA A 43 20.80 -11.76 11.31
CA ALA A 43 21.57 -11.85 10.07
C ALA A 43 22.77 -10.89 10.03
N GLY A 44 22.72 -9.80 10.79
CA GLY A 44 23.80 -8.84 10.92
C GLY A 44 23.60 -7.53 10.14
N LYS A 45 24.54 -6.59 10.34
CA LYS A 45 24.43 -5.22 9.83
C LYS A 45 24.49 -5.13 8.30
N THR A 46 25.43 -5.83 7.67
CA THR A 46 25.60 -5.78 6.19
C THR A 46 24.43 -6.40 5.45
N PRO A 47 23.92 -7.62 5.80
CA PRO A 47 22.69 -8.16 5.23
C PRO A 47 21.46 -7.27 5.42
N PHE A 48 21.29 -6.68 6.58
CA PHE A 48 20.18 -5.76 6.83
C PHE A 48 20.25 -4.51 5.94
N ALA A 49 21.46 -3.95 5.77
CA ALA A 49 21.69 -2.82 4.86
C ALA A 49 21.42 -3.21 3.39
N ALA A 50 21.83 -4.42 2.98
CA ALA A 50 21.60 -4.94 1.64
C ALA A 50 20.11 -5.09 1.31
N ILE A 51 19.32 -5.62 2.26
CA ILE A 51 17.85 -5.73 2.10
C ILE A 51 17.22 -4.36 1.91
N ASN A 52 17.55 -3.39 2.78
CA ASN A 52 17.01 -2.04 2.68
C ASN A 52 17.38 -1.35 1.36
N LEU A 53 18.59 -1.60 0.85
CA LEU A 53 19.04 -1.03 -0.42
C LEU A 53 18.28 -1.57 -1.62
N ILE A 54 18.01 -2.88 -1.65
CA ILE A 54 17.33 -3.52 -2.78
C ILE A 54 15.78 -3.45 -2.71
N MET A 55 15.21 -3.13 -1.52
CA MET A 55 13.76 -3.05 -1.32
C MET A 55 13.01 -2.19 -2.34
N PRO A 56 13.45 -0.98 -2.71
CA PRO A 56 12.76 -0.18 -3.71
C PRO A 56 12.59 -0.88 -5.05
N TYR A 57 13.60 -1.65 -5.46
CA TYR A 57 13.52 -2.46 -6.68
C TYR A 57 12.49 -3.61 -6.56
N LEU A 58 12.49 -4.32 -5.44
CA LEU A 58 11.53 -5.39 -5.17
C LEU A 58 10.08 -4.86 -5.15
N MET A 59 9.88 -3.69 -4.55
CA MET A 59 8.57 -3.01 -4.53
C MET A 59 8.13 -2.59 -5.93
N LEU A 60 9.04 -2.06 -6.75
CA LEU A 60 8.74 -1.65 -8.11
C LEU A 60 8.31 -2.83 -8.98
N THR A 61 8.98 -3.99 -8.88
CA THR A 61 8.63 -5.18 -9.64
C THR A 61 7.27 -5.76 -9.24
N SER A 62 6.84 -5.57 -7.99
CA SER A 62 5.55 -6.04 -7.48
C SER A 62 4.37 -5.09 -7.74
N VAL A 63 4.62 -3.88 -8.22
CA VAL A 63 3.58 -2.85 -8.42
C VAL A 63 2.45 -3.29 -9.34
N LEU A 64 2.72 -4.23 -10.24
CA LEU A 64 1.71 -4.85 -11.10
C LEU A 64 0.53 -5.42 -10.29
N GLY A 65 0.80 -6.04 -9.15
CA GLY A 65 -0.23 -6.60 -8.28
C GLY A 65 -1.15 -5.51 -7.69
N PHE A 66 -0.58 -4.39 -7.27
CA PHE A 66 -1.35 -3.24 -6.78
C PHE A 66 -2.18 -2.60 -7.90
N MET A 67 -1.58 -2.38 -9.06
CA MET A 67 -2.29 -1.79 -10.21
C MET A 67 -3.48 -2.63 -10.64
N VAL A 68 -3.29 -3.94 -10.74
CA VAL A 68 -4.35 -4.88 -11.13
C VAL A 68 -5.37 -5.04 -10.02
N GLY A 69 -4.95 -5.07 -8.77
CA GLY A 69 -5.84 -5.15 -7.61
C GLY A 69 -6.80 -3.97 -7.54
N THR A 70 -6.30 -2.75 -7.56
CA THR A 70 -7.12 -1.52 -7.45
C THR A 70 -7.89 -1.24 -8.73
N GLY A 71 -7.21 -1.25 -9.89
CA GLY A 71 -7.83 -0.98 -11.18
C GLY A 71 -8.82 -2.06 -11.61
N GLY A 72 -8.50 -3.33 -11.33
CA GLY A 72 -9.39 -4.46 -11.59
C GLY A 72 -10.62 -4.46 -10.68
N THR A 73 -10.47 -4.15 -9.40
CA THR A 73 -11.59 -3.97 -8.47
C THR A 73 -12.58 -2.93 -8.99
N ALA A 74 -12.11 -1.79 -9.49
CA ALA A 74 -12.97 -0.75 -10.05
C ALA A 74 -13.81 -1.29 -11.22
N LEU A 75 -13.17 -2.00 -12.16
CA LEU A 75 -13.86 -2.53 -13.34
C LEU A 75 -14.79 -3.69 -12.99
N ILE A 76 -14.36 -4.62 -12.14
CA ILE A 76 -15.15 -5.80 -11.75
C ILE A 76 -16.37 -5.35 -10.93
N SER A 77 -16.20 -4.48 -9.92
CA SER A 77 -17.29 -4.03 -9.07
C SER A 77 -18.34 -3.24 -9.86
N MET A 78 -17.92 -2.38 -10.78
CA MET A 78 -18.83 -1.69 -11.69
C MET A 78 -19.61 -2.67 -12.58
N THR A 79 -18.93 -3.69 -13.15
CA THR A 79 -19.58 -4.70 -14.00
C THR A 79 -20.59 -5.55 -13.21
N LEU A 80 -20.28 -5.87 -11.94
CA LEU A 80 -21.21 -6.52 -11.03
C LEU A 80 -22.42 -5.63 -10.73
N GLY A 81 -22.21 -4.34 -10.53
CA GLY A 81 -23.28 -3.35 -10.34
C GLY A 81 -24.22 -3.25 -11.53
N MET A 82 -23.71 -3.35 -12.75
CA MET A 82 -24.49 -3.44 -13.99
C MET A 82 -25.30 -4.75 -14.13
N GLY A 83 -25.15 -5.70 -13.21
CA GLY A 83 -25.84 -6.99 -13.23
C GLY A 83 -25.16 -8.07 -14.10
N ASP A 84 -24.08 -7.77 -14.80
CA ASP A 84 -23.38 -8.72 -15.67
C ASP A 84 -22.34 -9.55 -14.93
N LYS A 85 -22.81 -10.48 -14.12
CA LYS A 85 -21.95 -11.40 -13.35
C LYS A 85 -21.06 -12.26 -14.22
N LYS A 86 -21.52 -12.64 -15.43
CA LYS A 86 -20.71 -13.45 -16.34
C LYS A 86 -19.48 -12.69 -16.83
N LYS A 87 -19.68 -11.47 -17.29
CA LYS A 87 -18.59 -10.61 -17.72
C LYS A 87 -17.65 -10.23 -16.57
N ALA A 88 -18.16 -9.99 -15.38
CA ALA A 88 -17.35 -9.74 -14.19
C ALA A 88 -16.40 -10.93 -13.89
N ASN A 89 -16.90 -12.17 -13.99
CA ASN A 89 -16.08 -13.38 -13.81
C ASN A 89 -15.06 -13.59 -14.95
N GLU A 90 -15.41 -13.26 -16.20
CA GLU A 90 -14.48 -13.29 -17.32
C GLU A 90 -13.34 -12.28 -17.13
N ILE A 91 -13.65 -11.05 -16.70
CA ILE A 91 -12.65 -10.01 -16.36
C ILE A 91 -11.78 -10.48 -15.19
N PHE A 92 -12.38 -10.97 -14.12
CA PHE A 92 -11.63 -11.48 -12.95
C PHE A 92 -10.64 -12.58 -13.35
N SER A 93 -11.10 -13.55 -14.18
CA SER A 93 -10.24 -14.62 -14.66
C SER A 93 -9.14 -14.10 -15.59
N LEU A 94 -9.45 -13.16 -16.49
CA LEU A 94 -8.47 -12.50 -17.36
C LEU A 94 -7.37 -11.80 -16.54
N LEU A 95 -7.75 -11.03 -15.54
CA LEU A 95 -6.81 -10.29 -14.69
C LEU A 95 -5.94 -11.23 -13.85
N THR A 96 -6.52 -12.33 -13.35
CA THR A 96 -5.75 -13.36 -12.65
C THR A 96 -4.70 -14.01 -13.54
N TRP A 97 -5.08 -14.40 -14.78
CA TRP A 97 -4.14 -14.93 -15.75
C TRP A 97 -3.07 -13.92 -16.16
N MET A 98 -3.47 -12.66 -16.32
CA MET A 98 -2.53 -11.59 -16.61
C MET A 98 -1.51 -11.39 -15.47
N CYS A 99 -1.94 -11.49 -14.19
CA CYS A 99 -1.01 -11.48 -13.04
C CYS A 99 -0.05 -12.67 -13.07
N ILE A 100 -0.51 -13.87 -13.46
CA ILE A 100 0.35 -15.06 -13.57
C ILE A 100 1.37 -14.86 -14.69
N ILE A 101 0.92 -14.59 -15.90
CA ILE A 101 1.80 -14.44 -17.07
C ILE A 101 2.75 -13.24 -16.90
N GLY A 102 2.20 -12.08 -16.51
CA GLY A 102 2.98 -10.88 -16.26
C GLY A 102 3.97 -11.06 -15.10
N GLY A 103 3.55 -11.79 -14.04
CA GLY A 103 4.41 -12.14 -12.93
C GLY A 103 5.59 -13.02 -13.34
N ILE A 104 5.37 -14.06 -14.15
CA ILE A 104 6.44 -14.92 -14.66
C ILE A 104 7.42 -14.11 -15.52
N VAL A 105 6.91 -13.26 -16.42
CA VAL A 105 7.76 -12.40 -17.27
C VAL A 105 8.56 -11.42 -16.42
N LEU A 106 7.91 -10.77 -15.46
CA LEU A 106 8.59 -9.83 -14.53
C LEU A 106 9.60 -10.56 -13.64
N THR A 107 9.31 -11.79 -13.20
CA THR A 107 10.28 -12.61 -12.46
C THR A 107 11.53 -12.83 -13.29
N ALA A 108 11.39 -13.30 -14.53
CA ALA A 108 12.53 -13.53 -15.42
C ALA A 108 13.33 -12.24 -15.67
N LEU A 109 12.65 -11.14 -15.99
CA LEU A 109 13.30 -9.85 -16.22
C LEU A 109 13.98 -9.33 -14.95
N SER A 110 13.31 -9.38 -13.81
CA SER A 110 13.85 -8.86 -12.56
C SER A 110 15.09 -9.63 -12.10
N MET A 111 15.14 -10.94 -12.33
CA MET A 111 16.32 -11.75 -12.03
C MET A 111 17.52 -11.36 -12.92
N VAL A 112 17.30 -11.12 -14.21
CA VAL A 112 18.36 -10.68 -15.13
C VAL A 112 18.92 -9.32 -14.74
N PHE A 113 18.06 -8.38 -14.31
CA PHE A 113 18.48 -7.03 -13.96
C PHE A 113 18.87 -6.86 -12.49
N MET A 114 18.78 -7.89 -11.65
CA MET A 114 19.06 -7.81 -10.22
C MET A 114 20.46 -7.25 -9.92
N ARG A 115 21.49 -7.83 -10.50
CA ARG A 115 22.88 -7.41 -10.27
C ARG A 115 23.17 -6.00 -10.82
N PRO A 116 22.81 -5.67 -12.09
CA PRO A 116 22.95 -4.30 -12.61
C PRO A 116 22.25 -3.25 -11.75
N VAL A 117 21.03 -3.53 -11.27
CA VAL A 117 20.28 -2.60 -10.44
C VAL A 117 20.93 -2.45 -9.06
N ALA A 118 21.39 -3.52 -8.43
CA ALA A 118 22.10 -3.44 -7.15
C ALA A 118 23.37 -2.57 -7.26
N ILE A 119 24.12 -2.69 -8.35
CA ILE A 119 25.29 -1.84 -8.62
C ILE A 119 24.87 -0.36 -8.83
N LEU A 120 23.79 -0.13 -9.58
CA LEU A 120 23.26 1.22 -9.81
C LEU A 120 22.80 1.89 -8.50
N LEU A 121 22.27 1.11 -7.56
CA LEU A 121 21.87 1.58 -6.23
C LEU A 121 23.07 1.81 -5.30
N GLY A 122 24.30 1.50 -5.73
CA GLY A 122 25.53 1.74 -4.97
C GLY A 122 26.03 0.56 -4.15
N ALA A 123 25.49 -0.67 -4.37
CA ALA A 123 26.00 -1.86 -3.70
C ALA A 123 27.40 -2.23 -4.19
N THR A 124 28.31 -2.52 -3.25
CA THR A 124 29.70 -2.93 -3.54
C THR A 124 30.13 -4.07 -2.62
N GLY A 125 31.11 -4.86 -3.05
CA GLY A 125 31.70 -5.93 -2.24
C GLY A 125 30.66 -6.95 -1.74
N GLN A 126 30.74 -7.30 -0.44
CA GLN A 126 29.83 -8.27 0.19
C GLN A 126 28.36 -7.81 0.13
N MET A 127 28.10 -6.52 0.29
CA MET A 127 26.74 -5.98 0.24
C MET A 127 26.09 -6.21 -1.14
N LEU A 128 26.86 -6.17 -2.24
CA LEU A 128 26.37 -6.50 -3.57
C LEU A 128 25.93 -7.98 -3.68
N GLU A 129 26.76 -8.90 -3.18
CA GLU A 129 26.42 -10.33 -3.20
C GLU A 129 25.20 -10.62 -2.32
N ASP A 130 25.09 -9.94 -1.18
CA ASP A 130 23.92 -10.05 -0.29
C ASP A 130 22.65 -9.51 -0.95
N CYS A 131 22.71 -8.36 -1.64
CA CYS A 131 21.59 -7.82 -2.42
C CYS A 131 21.12 -8.79 -3.51
N VAL A 132 22.07 -9.35 -4.27
CA VAL A 132 21.78 -10.29 -5.36
C VAL A 132 21.20 -11.58 -4.79
N THR A 133 21.80 -12.15 -3.76
CA THR A 133 21.33 -13.41 -3.15
C THR A 133 19.92 -13.28 -2.59
N TYR A 134 19.68 -12.24 -1.77
CA TYR A 134 18.35 -11.97 -1.21
C TYR A 134 17.32 -11.71 -2.30
N GLY A 135 17.64 -10.80 -3.21
CA GLY A 135 16.74 -10.41 -4.28
C GLY A 135 16.38 -11.58 -5.20
N MET A 136 17.35 -12.41 -5.59
CA MET A 136 17.10 -13.58 -6.45
C MET A 136 16.14 -14.59 -5.77
N ILE A 137 16.32 -14.88 -4.48
CA ILE A 137 15.47 -15.82 -3.75
C ILE A 137 14.04 -15.26 -3.62
N VAL A 138 13.89 -14.00 -3.21
CA VAL A 138 12.57 -13.38 -3.04
C VAL A 138 11.84 -13.24 -4.38
N GLN A 139 12.55 -12.93 -5.46
CA GLN A 139 11.94 -12.79 -6.80
C GLN A 139 11.42 -14.12 -7.38
N LEU A 140 11.85 -15.28 -6.87
CA LEU A 140 11.21 -16.56 -7.24
C LEU A 140 9.72 -16.58 -6.89
N ALA A 141 9.32 -15.89 -5.84
CA ALA A 141 7.91 -15.77 -5.43
C ALA A 141 7.23 -14.51 -5.98
N LEU A 142 7.85 -13.72 -6.87
CA LEU A 142 7.26 -12.48 -7.36
C LEU A 142 5.87 -12.67 -7.95
N THR A 143 5.65 -13.72 -8.74
CA THR A 143 4.33 -14.05 -9.28
C THR A 143 3.30 -14.28 -8.16
N ALA A 144 3.67 -15.00 -7.10
CA ALA A 144 2.81 -15.22 -5.95
C ALA A 144 2.54 -13.90 -5.20
N TYR A 145 3.53 -13.05 -5.05
CA TYR A 145 3.42 -11.75 -4.41
C TYR A 145 2.48 -10.80 -5.18
N ILE A 146 2.61 -10.74 -6.52
CA ILE A 146 1.69 -10.00 -7.39
C ILE A 146 0.25 -10.49 -7.23
N LEU A 147 0.04 -11.82 -7.23
CA LEU A 147 -1.27 -12.42 -7.02
C LEU A 147 -1.83 -12.11 -5.63
N GLN A 148 -1.01 -12.18 -4.59
CA GLN A 148 -1.40 -11.87 -3.22
C GLN A 148 -1.95 -10.44 -3.12
N TYR A 149 -1.26 -9.43 -3.69
CA TYR A 149 -1.75 -8.06 -3.71
C TYR A 149 -3.01 -7.87 -4.56
N ALA A 150 -3.10 -8.49 -5.72
CA ALA A 150 -4.31 -8.43 -6.52
C ALA A 150 -5.51 -9.04 -5.79
N PHE A 151 -5.34 -10.22 -5.18
CA PHE A 151 -6.38 -10.88 -4.41
C PHE A 151 -6.76 -10.15 -3.13
N GLN A 152 -5.88 -9.37 -2.54
CA GLN A 152 -6.17 -8.49 -1.41
C GLN A 152 -7.40 -7.61 -1.69
N SER A 153 -7.49 -7.04 -2.88
CA SER A 153 -8.61 -6.20 -3.32
C SER A 153 -9.77 -7.04 -3.90
N PHE A 154 -9.47 -8.10 -4.65
CA PHE A 154 -10.48 -8.95 -5.27
C PHE A 154 -11.34 -9.73 -4.26
N CYS A 155 -10.76 -10.17 -3.15
CA CYS A 155 -11.53 -10.81 -2.08
C CYS A 155 -12.57 -9.86 -1.48
N VAL A 156 -12.26 -8.58 -1.32
CA VAL A 156 -13.22 -7.57 -0.85
C VAL A 156 -14.32 -7.36 -1.88
N THR A 157 -13.97 -7.28 -3.16
CA THR A 157 -14.92 -7.18 -4.28
C THR A 157 -15.85 -8.41 -4.37
N ALA A 158 -15.34 -9.57 -3.99
CA ALA A 158 -16.11 -10.82 -3.92
C ALA A 158 -16.99 -10.95 -2.66
N GLU A 159 -17.17 -9.88 -1.87
CA GLU A 159 -17.89 -9.87 -0.58
C GLU A 159 -17.26 -10.80 0.47
N LYS A 160 -15.93 -10.98 0.40
CA LYS A 160 -15.15 -11.84 1.29
C LYS A 160 -13.98 -11.10 1.94
N PRO A 161 -14.17 -9.95 2.59
CA PRO A 161 -13.08 -9.20 3.21
C PRO A 161 -12.32 -10.01 4.28
N ASN A 162 -13.02 -10.93 4.96
CA ASN A 162 -12.38 -11.84 5.93
C ASN A 162 -11.39 -12.81 5.25
N LEU A 163 -11.63 -13.21 3.99
CA LEU A 163 -10.68 -14.06 3.25
C LEU A 163 -9.39 -13.29 2.96
N SER A 164 -9.52 -12.01 2.60
CA SER A 164 -8.36 -11.12 2.42
C SER A 164 -7.56 -10.99 3.72
N LEU A 165 -8.24 -10.77 4.86
CA LEU A 165 -7.58 -10.75 6.17
C LEU A 165 -6.90 -12.10 6.47
N THR A 166 -7.61 -13.22 6.29
CA THR A 166 -7.07 -14.56 6.60
C THR A 166 -5.81 -14.86 5.80
N MET A 167 -5.79 -14.60 4.48
CA MET A 167 -4.61 -14.88 3.67
C MET A 167 -3.40 -14.06 4.11
N MET A 168 -3.60 -12.79 4.50
CA MET A 168 -2.51 -11.93 4.94
C MET A 168 -2.02 -12.30 6.34
N VAL A 169 -2.92 -12.66 7.26
CA VAL A 169 -2.56 -13.12 8.60
C VAL A 169 -1.81 -14.45 8.52
N VAL A 170 -2.29 -15.40 7.73
CA VAL A 170 -1.61 -16.70 7.56
C VAL A 170 -0.23 -16.50 6.93
N ALA A 171 -0.11 -15.67 5.89
CA ALA A 171 1.18 -15.37 5.28
C ALA A 171 2.14 -14.69 6.27
N GLY A 172 1.68 -13.67 7.01
CA GLY A 172 2.52 -12.96 7.98
C GLY A 172 2.94 -13.84 9.17
N VAL A 173 2.03 -14.65 9.71
CA VAL A 173 2.37 -15.61 10.78
C VAL A 173 3.34 -16.66 10.27
N CYS A 174 3.14 -17.19 9.06
CA CYS A 174 4.06 -18.11 8.41
C CYS A 174 5.46 -17.48 8.26
N ASN A 175 5.54 -16.24 7.80
CA ASN A 175 6.80 -15.52 7.70
C ASN A 175 7.51 -15.40 9.07
N ILE A 176 6.82 -14.90 10.11
CA ILE A 176 7.39 -14.74 11.45
C ILE A 176 7.91 -16.07 12.01
N LEU A 177 7.12 -17.16 11.87
CA LEU A 177 7.53 -18.47 12.35
C LEU A 177 8.73 -19.04 11.58
N LEU A 178 8.77 -18.83 10.27
CA LEU A 178 9.90 -19.29 9.45
C LEU A 178 11.15 -18.43 9.65
N ASP A 179 11.01 -17.12 9.90
CA ASP A 179 12.14 -16.26 10.29
C ASP A 179 12.72 -16.73 11.63
N ALA A 180 11.89 -17.00 12.63
CA ALA A 180 12.35 -17.56 13.88
C ALA A 180 13.08 -18.88 13.68
N LEU A 181 12.57 -19.76 12.80
CA LEU A 181 13.19 -21.07 12.53
C LEU A 181 14.48 -20.95 11.72
N PHE A 182 14.44 -20.28 10.57
CA PHE A 182 15.55 -20.25 9.62
C PHE A 182 16.64 -19.26 10.02
N VAL A 183 16.26 -18.09 10.55
CA VAL A 183 17.21 -17.04 10.88
C VAL A 183 17.73 -17.21 12.31
N ALA A 184 16.85 -17.42 13.31
CA ALA A 184 17.28 -17.49 14.70
C ALA A 184 17.77 -18.90 15.11
N VAL A 185 17.05 -19.98 14.74
CA VAL A 185 17.40 -21.36 15.16
C VAL A 185 18.45 -21.96 14.22
N PHE A 186 18.18 -22.03 12.92
CA PHE A 186 19.11 -22.64 11.94
C PHE A 186 20.28 -21.73 11.58
N ARG A 187 20.18 -20.43 11.89
CA ARG A 187 21.22 -19.42 11.62
C ARG A 187 21.62 -19.32 10.14
N TRP A 188 20.64 -19.48 9.25
CA TRP A 188 20.86 -19.30 7.80
C TRP A 188 21.02 -17.82 7.41
N GLY A 189 20.92 -16.89 8.36
CA GLY A 189 21.12 -15.45 8.14
C GLY A 189 20.20 -14.91 7.04
N LEU A 190 20.81 -14.20 6.09
CA LEU A 190 20.11 -13.55 4.98
C LEU A 190 19.29 -14.52 4.11
N VAL A 191 19.87 -15.67 3.80
CA VAL A 191 19.21 -16.71 2.99
C VAL A 191 17.97 -17.24 3.71
N GLY A 192 18.04 -17.41 5.04
CA GLY A 192 16.92 -17.83 5.87
C GLY A 192 15.74 -16.86 5.78
N ALA A 193 16.00 -15.55 5.90
CA ALA A 193 14.98 -14.51 5.77
C ALA A 193 14.37 -14.48 4.35
N ALA A 194 15.19 -14.58 3.31
CA ALA A 194 14.71 -14.62 1.93
C ALA A 194 13.80 -15.82 1.66
N VAL A 195 14.16 -17.01 2.15
CA VAL A 195 13.37 -18.25 2.00
C VAL A 195 12.07 -18.15 2.79
N ALA A 196 12.10 -17.62 4.01
CA ALA A 196 10.92 -17.42 4.85
C ALA A 196 9.91 -16.50 4.16
N THR A 197 10.37 -15.36 3.64
CA THR A 197 9.54 -14.42 2.88
C THR A 197 8.96 -15.06 1.62
N THR A 198 9.76 -15.82 0.87
CA THR A 198 9.33 -16.53 -0.34
C THR A 198 8.19 -17.52 -0.05
N ILE A 199 8.34 -18.36 0.98
CA ILE A 199 7.33 -19.34 1.39
C ILE A 199 6.05 -18.63 1.87
N ALA A 200 6.18 -17.55 2.63
CA ALA A 200 5.06 -16.77 3.13
C ALA A 200 4.24 -16.16 1.98
N GLN A 201 4.91 -15.59 0.98
CA GLN A 201 4.24 -15.03 -0.22
C GLN A 201 3.50 -16.09 -1.02
N ILE A 202 4.12 -17.26 -1.22
CA ILE A 202 3.48 -18.39 -1.91
C ILE A 202 2.26 -18.87 -1.12
N THR A 203 2.37 -19.01 0.20
CA THR A 203 1.26 -19.41 1.08
C THR A 203 0.10 -18.42 0.99
N GLY A 204 0.39 -17.12 1.05
CA GLY A 204 -0.62 -16.06 0.92
C GLY A 204 -1.35 -16.08 -0.43
N ALA A 205 -0.65 -16.41 -1.52
CA ALA A 205 -1.26 -16.48 -2.85
C ALA A 205 -2.10 -17.75 -3.07
N ILE A 206 -1.68 -18.90 -2.53
CA ILE A 206 -2.38 -20.18 -2.70
C ILE A 206 -3.79 -20.13 -2.10
N ILE A 207 -3.96 -19.53 -0.94
CA ILE A 207 -5.24 -19.50 -0.22
C ILE A 207 -6.38 -18.96 -1.08
N PRO A 208 -6.30 -17.73 -1.65
CA PRO A 208 -7.39 -17.21 -2.49
C PRO A 208 -7.51 -17.95 -3.82
N ILE A 209 -6.41 -18.43 -4.42
CA ILE A 209 -6.48 -19.20 -5.67
C ILE A 209 -7.31 -20.47 -5.45
N VAL A 210 -7.01 -21.25 -4.42
CA VAL A 210 -7.76 -22.47 -4.07
C VAL A 210 -9.22 -22.12 -3.80
N TYR A 211 -9.49 -21.06 -3.05
CA TYR A 211 -10.86 -20.62 -2.77
C TYR A 211 -11.67 -20.31 -4.04
N PHE A 212 -11.10 -19.56 -4.99
CA PHE A 212 -11.81 -19.15 -6.20
C PHE A 212 -11.86 -20.20 -7.32
N VAL A 213 -10.96 -21.20 -7.29
CA VAL A 213 -10.99 -22.36 -8.19
C VAL A 213 -12.04 -23.37 -7.72
N CYS A 214 -12.13 -23.60 -6.41
CA CYS A 214 -13.12 -24.50 -5.83
C CYS A 214 -14.55 -23.91 -5.87
N PRO A 215 -15.60 -24.75 -5.89
CA PRO A 215 -16.98 -24.28 -5.72
C PRO A 215 -17.12 -23.44 -4.45
N ASN A 216 -17.53 -22.18 -4.58
CA ASN A 216 -17.62 -21.25 -3.47
C ASN A 216 -18.92 -20.44 -3.52
N SER A 217 -19.23 -19.73 -2.42
CA SER A 217 -20.43 -18.90 -2.25
C SER A 217 -20.18 -17.41 -2.51
N SER A 218 -19.10 -17.03 -3.18
CA SER A 218 -18.79 -15.63 -3.49
C SER A 218 -19.40 -15.18 -4.82
N LEU A 219 -19.36 -13.88 -5.08
CA LEU A 219 -19.80 -13.29 -6.35
C LEU A 219 -18.86 -13.63 -7.50
N LEU A 220 -17.57 -13.85 -7.19
CA LEU A 220 -16.51 -14.11 -8.17
C LEU A 220 -16.09 -15.59 -8.15
N ARG A 221 -15.79 -16.11 -9.34
CA ARG A 221 -15.23 -17.45 -9.54
C ARG A 221 -14.24 -17.43 -10.69
N LEU A 222 -13.15 -18.16 -10.54
CA LEU A 222 -12.22 -18.41 -11.64
C LEU A 222 -12.86 -19.38 -12.64
N GLY A 223 -12.82 -19.05 -13.91
CA GLY A 223 -13.47 -19.84 -14.96
C GLY A 223 -12.86 -19.55 -16.33
N LYS A 224 -13.70 -19.67 -17.37
CA LYS A 224 -13.27 -19.39 -18.73
C LYS A 224 -12.80 -17.94 -18.87
N CYS A 225 -11.61 -17.76 -19.41
CA CYS A 225 -11.03 -16.47 -19.71
C CYS A 225 -11.28 -16.13 -21.20
N ARG A 226 -11.79 -14.94 -21.47
CA ARG A 226 -11.85 -14.36 -22.80
C ARG A 226 -10.94 -13.15 -22.84
N PHE A 227 -10.06 -13.10 -23.84
CA PHE A 227 -9.18 -11.95 -24.01
C PHE A 227 -9.99 -10.68 -24.32
N ASP A 228 -9.86 -9.66 -23.50
CA ASP A 228 -10.46 -8.34 -23.67
C ASP A 228 -9.40 -7.26 -23.42
N GLY A 229 -8.78 -6.78 -24.51
CA GLY A 229 -7.74 -5.76 -24.45
C GLY A 229 -8.25 -4.42 -23.90
N LYS A 230 -9.56 -4.10 -24.06
CA LYS A 230 -10.16 -2.88 -23.48
C LYS A 230 -10.29 -2.99 -21.97
N ALA A 231 -10.64 -4.16 -21.45
CA ALA A 231 -10.69 -4.42 -20.02
C ALA A 231 -9.29 -4.31 -19.40
N LEU A 232 -8.27 -4.86 -20.03
CA LEU A 232 -6.88 -4.73 -19.59
C LEU A 232 -6.43 -3.25 -19.58
N LEU A 233 -6.62 -2.53 -20.68
CA LEU A 233 -6.25 -1.10 -20.74
C LEU A 233 -6.95 -0.28 -19.67
N ARG A 234 -8.24 -0.50 -19.44
CA ARG A 234 -8.99 0.17 -18.36
C ARG A 234 -8.45 -0.19 -16.97
N THR A 235 -8.12 -1.44 -16.73
CA THR A 235 -7.51 -1.87 -15.46
C THR A 235 -6.20 -1.16 -15.23
N PHE A 236 -5.30 -1.11 -16.20
CA PHE A 236 -4.02 -0.42 -16.08
C PHE A 236 -4.17 1.10 -15.92
N THR A 237 -5.07 1.74 -16.67
CA THR A 237 -5.31 3.18 -16.50
C THR A 237 -5.92 3.51 -15.14
N ASN A 238 -6.84 2.68 -14.64
CA ASN A 238 -7.42 2.86 -13.30
C ASN A 238 -6.40 2.59 -12.19
N GLY A 239 -5.49 1.64 -12.38
CA GLY A 239 -4.43 1.34 -11.41
C GLY A 239 -3.17 2.20 -11.57
N ALA A 240 -3.11 3.12 -12.52
CA ALA A 240 -1.92 3.94 -12.76
C ALA A 240 -1.54 4.83 -11.57
N SER A 241 -2.50 5.19 -10.73
CA SER A 241 -2.25 5.91 -9.48
C SER A 241 -1.31 5.16 -8.53
N GLU A 242 -1.38 3.83 -8.49
CA GLU A 242 -0.50 3.00 -7.68
C GLU A 242 0.94 3.03 -8.19
N LEU A 243 1.13 2.93 -9.51
CA LEU A 243 2.44 3.05 -10.13
C LEU A 243 3.06 4.42 -9.84
N MET A 244 2.28 5.49 -10.03
CA MET A 244 2.72 6.87 -9.76
C MET A 244 3.11 7.05 -8.30
N SER A 245 2.32 6.55 -7.36
CA SER A 245 2.60 6.64 -5.93
C SER A 245 3.88 5.91 -5.54
N ASN A 246 4.07 4.68 -6.01
CA ASN A 246 5.25 3.88 -5.68
C ASN A 246 6.55 4.46 -6.26
N LEU A 247 6.53 4.92 -7.52
CA LEU A 247 7.68 5.59 -8.15
C LEU A 247 8.03 6.89 -7.42
N SER A 248 7.01 7.69 -7.10
CA SER A 248 7.19 8.97 -6.40
C SER A 248 7.78 8.78 -5.01
N MET A 249 7.32 7.76 -4.27
CA MET A 249 7.78 7.51 -2.90
C MET A 249 9.29 7.30 -2.81
N SER A 250 9.88 6.55 -3.76
CA SER A 250 11.33 6.32 -3.79
C SER A 250 12.13 7.61 -4.05
N LEU A 251 11.69 8.42 -5.03
CA LEU A 251 12.34 9.69 -5.37
C LEU A 251 12.24 10.70 -4.21
N VAL A 252 11.06 10.81 -3.63
CA VAL A 252 10.80 11.75 -2.53
C VAL A 252 11.58 11.34 -1.28
N SER A 253 11.63 10.05 -0.93
CA SER A 253 12.43 9.56 0.19
C SER A 253 13.92 9.90 0.03
N MET A 254 14.45 9.80 -1.18
CA MET A 254 15.82 10.21 -1.48
C MET A 254 16.03 11.72 -1.23
N LEU A 255 15.09 12.56 -1.66
CA LEU A 255 15.18 14.01 -1.43
C LEU A 255 15.07 14.38 0.06
N TYR A 256 14.21 13.71 0.81
CA TYR A 256 14.15 13.88 2.27
C TYR A 256 15.50 13.54 2.92
N ASN A 257 16.11 12.42 2.55
CA ASN A 257 17.41 12.03 3.09
C ASN A 257 18.51 13.03 2.74
N LEU A 258 18.52 13.58 1.52
CA LEU A 258 19.49 14.61 1.11
C LEU A 258 19.32 15.89 1.93
N GLN A 259 18.11 16.37 2.10
CA GLN A 259 17.83 17.56 2.91
C GLN A 259 18.15 17.34 4.40
N LEU A 260 17.75 16.19 4.95
CA LEU A 260 18.04 15.86 6.35
C LEU A 260 19.53 15.74 6.62
N MET A 261 20.29 15.15 5.68
CA MET A 261 21.75 15.10 5.78
C MET A 261 22.37 16.50 5.81
N ALA A 262 21.85 17.42 5.00
CA ALA A 262 22.36 18.79 4.93
C ALA A 262 22.06 19.60 6.21
N TRP A 263 20.90 19.42 6.85
CA TRP A 263 20.44 20.24 7.98
C TRP A 263 20.67 19.62 9.36
N ALA A 264 20.66 18.29 9.48
CA ALA A 264 20.77 17.58 10.74
C ALA A 264 21.77 16.42 10.73
N GLY A 265 22.44 16.17 9.60
CA GLY A 265 23.39 15.08 9.45
C GLY A 265 22.75 13.70 9.61
N GLU A 266 23.51 12.75 10.15
CA GLU A 266 23.05 11.37 10.38
C GLU A 266 21.88 11.28 11.35
N ASP A 267 21.81 12.17 12.36
CA ASP A 267 20.72 12.23 13.32
C ASP A 267 19.37 12.51 12.62
N GLY A 268 19.34 13.39 11.62
CA GLY A 268 18.14 13.69 10.85
C GLY A 268 17.65 12.50 10.05
N ILE A 269 18.54 11.75 9.40
CA ILE A 269 18.18 10.54 8.65
C ILE A 269 17.67 9.45 9.59
N ALA A 270 18.30 9.26 10.75
CA ALA A 270 17.89 8.29 11.74
C ALA A 270 16.51 8.62 12.30
N ALA A 271 16.24 9.90 12.62
CA ALA A 271 14.93 10.36 13.06
C ALA A 271 13.85 10.11 12.00
N TYR A 272 14.13 10.40 10.75
CA TYR A 272 13.21 10.14 9.64
C TYR A 272 12.89 8.65 9.48
N GLY A 273 13.89 7.78 9.62
CA GLY A 273 13.69 6.34 9.59
C GLY A 273 12.68 5.89 10.64
N VAL A 274 12.81 6.35 11.90
CA VAL A 274 11.87 6.05 12.98
C VAL A 274 10.45 6.55 12.63
N ILE A 275 10.35 7.80 12.15
CA ILE A 275 9.06 8.39 11.77
C ILE A 275 8.40 7.58 10.64
N MET A 276 9.17 7.09 9.66
CA MET A 276 8.64 6.30 8.54
C MET A 276 8.08 4.94 8.98
N TYR A 277 8.74 4.24 9.90
CA TYR A 277 8.21 2.99 10.46
C TYR A 277 6.85 3.21 11.14
N VAL A 278 6.76 4.26 11.96
CA VAL A 278 5.52 4.58 12.66
C VAL A 278 4.45 5.10 11.70
N ASN A 279 4.83 5.94 10.74
CA ASN A 279 3.93 6.45 9.70
C ASN A 279 3.24 5.32 8.95
N PHE A 280 3.96 4.26 8.58
CA PHE A 280 3.36 3.14 7.86
C PHE A 280 2.24 2.46 8.66
N ALA A 281 2.40 2.34 9.98
CA ALA A 281 1.37 1.78 10.85
C ALA A 281 0.11 2.68 10.91
N PHE A 282 0.27 4.00 11.00
CA PHE A 282 -0.85 4.93 11.01
C PHE A 282 -1.55 5.01 9.65
N MET A 283 -0.79 5.06 8.56
CA MET A 283 -1.32 5.10 7.20
C MET A 283 -2.10 3.83 6.84
N SER A 284 -1.75 2.69 7.41
CA SER A 284 -2.39 1.41 7.14
C SER A 284 -3.90 1.42 7.45
N VAL A 285 -4.34 2.22 8.43
CA VAL A 285 -5.77 2.39 8.77
C VAL A 285 -6.53 3.03 7.62
N TYR A 286 -5.98 4.09 7.03
CA TYR A 286 -6.61 4.78 5.89
C TYR A 286 -6.60 3.91 4.64
N ILE A 287 -5.47 3.27 4.35
CA ILE A 287 -5.33 2.37 3.19
C ILE A 287 -6.31 1.21 3.31
N GLY A 288 -6.42 0.58 4.49
CA GLY A 288 -7.36 -0.50 4.73
C GLY A 288 -8.83 -0.07 4.57
N PHE A 289 -9.20 1.11 5.06
CA PHE A 289 -10.53 1.66 4.86
C PHE A 289 -10.81 1.90 3.36
N VAL A 290 -9.88 2.48 2.65
CA VAL A 290 -9.99 2.78 1.22
C VAL A 290 -10.14 1.50 0.38
N ILE A 291 -9.34 0.47 0.65
CA ILE A 291 -9.46 -0.85 0.01
C ILE A 291 -10.84 -1.45 0.25
N GLY A 292 -11.34 -1.33 1.49
CA GLY A 292 -12.68 -1.83 1.85
C GLY A 292 -13.82 -1.06 1.18
N ALA A 293 -13.69 0.26 1.04
CA ALA A 293 -14.75 1.11 0.49
C ALA A 293 -14.81 1.13 -1.05
N ALA A 294 -13.68 0.91 -1.74
CA ALA A 294 -13.59 1.00 -3.19
C ALA A 294 -14.61 0.13 -3.95
N PRO A 295 -14.80 -1.17 -3.65
CA PRO A 295 -15.78 -2.00 -4.35
C PRO A 295 -17.24 -1.56 -4.10
N LEU A 296 -17.54 -0.93 -2.94
CA LEU A 296 -18.88 -0.38 -2.67
C LEU A 296 -19.19 0.80 -3.58
N VAL A 297 -18.23 1.69 -3.77
CA VAL A 297 -18.36 2.83 -4.70
C VAL A 297 -18.51 2.33 -6.13
N GLY A 298 -17.64 1.42 -6.59
CA GLY A 298 -17.68 0.88 -7.95
C GLY A 298 -18.97 0.16 -8.28
N TYR A 299 -19.47 -0.67 -7.35
CA TYR A 299 -20.73 -1.40 -7.50
C TYR A 299 -21.92 -0.45 -7.63
N ASN A 300 -22.09 0.49 -6.69
CA ASN A 300 -23.22 1.42 -6.71
C ASN A 300 -23.16 2.40 -7.90
N HIS A 301 -21.96 2.74 -8.36
CA HIS A 301 -21.79 3.48 -9.60
C HIS A 301 -22.25 2.66 -10.82
N GLY A 302 -21.87 1.38 -10.89
CA GLY A 302 -22.29 0.48 -11.97
C GLY A 302 -23.81 0.20 -11.98
N ALA A 303 -24.41 0.15 -10.81
CA ALA A 303 -25.85 -0.05 -10.63
C ALA A 303 -26.69 1.23 -10.84
N ASP A 304 -26.08 2.37 -11.15
CA ASP A 304 -26.69 3.74 -11.15
C ASP A 304 -27.49 4.04 -9.87
N ASN A 305 -27.07 3.44 -8.74
CA ASN A 305 -27.68 3.67 -7.44
C ASN A 305 -27.13 4.96 -6.80
N ARG A 306 -27.56 6.08 -7.34
CA ARG A 306 -27.10 7.43 -6.94
C ARG A 306 -27.36 7.76 -5.46
N PRO A 307 -28.53 7.41 -4.87
CA PRO A 307 -28.77 7.66 -3.45
C PRO A 307 -27.76 6.96 -2.55
N GLU A 308 -27.43 5.68 -2.84
CA GLU A 308 -26.49 4.93 -2.04
C GLU A 308 -25.05 5.38 -2.29
N LEU A 309 -24.70 5.76 -3.50
CA LEU A 309 -23.39 6.33 -3.84
C LEU A 309 -23.12 7.61 -3.03
N LYS A 310 -24.10 8.52 -2.95
CA LYS A 310 -24.05 9.72 -2.10
C LYS A 310 -23.91 9.37 -0.62
N ASN A 311 -24.70 8.39 -0.18
CA ASN A 311 -24.68 7.92 1.20
C ASN A 311 -23.29 7.39 1.60
N ILE A 312 -22.69 6.52 0.77
CA ILE A 312 -21.35 5.97 0.98
C ILE A 312 -20.30 7.08 0.97
N PHE A 313 -20.34 7.98 -0.01
CA PHE A 313 -19.42 9.10 -0.11
C PHE A 313 -19.42 9.96 1.16
N ARG A 314 -20.63 10.44 1.57
CA ARG A 314 -20.76 11.28 2.76
C ARG A 314 -20.30 10.57 4.04
N LYS A 315 -20.69 9.32 4.21
CA LYS A 315 -20.31 8.53 5.40
C LYS A 315 -18.82 8.23 5.42
N SER A 316 -18.22 7.95 4.28
CA SER A 316 -16.77 7.75 4.17
C SER A 316 -15.99 9.00 4.56
N LEU A 317 -16.40 10.20 4.11
CA LEU A 317 -15.75 11.44 4.51
C LEU A 317 -15.87 11.71 6.02
N ILE A 318 -17.02 11.44 6.62
CA ILE A 318 -17.23 11.61 8.07
C ILE A 318 -16.35 10.62 8.86
N LEU A 319 -16.32 9.34 8.46
CA LEU A 319 -15.49 8.33 9.11
C LEU A 319 -14.00 8.64 8.96
N LEU A 320 -13.57 9.09 7.79
CA LEU A 320 -12.20 9.52 7.57
C LEU A 320 -11.84 10.72 8.42
N GLY A 321 -12.74 11.70 8.58
CA GLY A 321 -12.55 12.80 9.51
C GLY A 321 -12.37 12.34 10.95
N ALA A 322 -13.20 11.39 11.40
CA ALA A 322 -13.05 10.79 12.72
C ALA A 322 -11.72 10.03 12.87
N PHE A 323 -11.35 9.20 11.87
CA PHE A 323 -10.05 8.51 11.87
C PHE A 323 -8.89 9.50 11.87
N SER A 324 -8.96 10.56 11.06
CA SER A 324 -7.91 11.59 11.00
C SER A 324 -7.69 12.25 12.35
N LEU A 325 -8.76 12.61 13.05
CA LEU A 325 -8.66 13.19 14.39
C LEU A 325 -8.07 12.20 15.39
N VAL A 326 -8.59 10.96 15.41
CA VAL A 326 -8.12 9.91 16.35
C VAL A 326 -6.66 9.56 16.06
N MET A 327 -6.26 9.36 14.80
CA MET A 327 -4.90 9.00 14.43
C MET A 327 -3.92 10.13 14.75
N THR A 328 -4.27 11.38 14.48
CA THR A 328 -3.41 12.53 14.85
C THR A 328 -3.25 12.65 16.35
N LEU A 329 -4.33 12.58 17.13
CA LEU A 329 -4.25 12.63 18.59
C LEU A 329 -3.42 11.46 19.16
N LEU A 330 -3.63 10.26 18.61
CA LEU A 330 -2.86 9.09 19.01
C LEU A 330 -1.37 9.27 18.67
N ALA A 331 -1.05 9.77 17.49
CA ALA A 331 0.33 10.04 17.07
C ALA A 331 1.00 11.10 17.97
N GLU A 332 0.30 12.20 18.31
CA GLU A 332 0.80 13.22 19.22
C GLU A 332 1.10 12.66 20.60
N VAL A 333 0.16 11.90 21.19
CA VAL A 333 0.33 11.29 22.53
C VAL A 333 1.43 10.24 22.53
N THR A 334 1.53 9.44 21.46
CA THR A 334 2.51 8.35 21.37
C THR A 334 3.87 8.78 20.80
N SER A 335 4.02 10.01 20.33
CA SER A 335 5.28 10.51 19.74
C SER A 335 6.49 10.34 20.68
N ALA A 336 6.36 10.76 21.92
CA ALA A 336 7.43 10.65 22.91
C ALA A 336 7.74 9.19 23.33
N PRO A 337 6.75 8.34 23.73
CA PRO A 337 7.03 6.96 24.11
C PRO A 337 7.54 6.12 22.94
N LEU A 338 7.01 6.29 21.72
CA LEU A 338 7.51 5.56 20.54
C LEU A 338 8.94 5.98 20.19
N SER A 339 9.23 7.28 20.15
CA SER A 339 10.60 7.76 19.92
C SER A 339 11.58 7.24 20.97
N LYS A 340 11.16 7.15 22.23
CA LYS A 340 12.00 6.61 23.32
C LYS A 340 12.36 5.14 23.10
N ILE A 341 11.45 4.33 22.56
CA ILE A 341 11.72 2.92 22.26
C ILE A 341 12.83 2.76 21.21
N PHE A 342 12.83 3.63 20.18
CA PHE A 342 13.77 3.51 19.07
C PHE A 342 15.10 4.21 19.30
N VAL A 343 15.07 5.41 19.90
CA VAL A 343 16.23 6.32 19.97
C VAL A 343 16.45 6.91 21.37
N GLY A 344 15.87 6.32 22.41
CA GLY A 344 15.99 6.81 23.79
C GLY A 344 17.42 6.74 24.38
N TYR A 345 18.38 6.13 23.69
CA TYR A 345 19.78 6.05 24.07
C TYR A 345 20.56 7.33 23.75
N ASP A 346 20.07 8.19 22.85
CA ASP A 346 20.69 9.46 22.46
C ASP A 346 19.70 10.61 22.68
N PRO A 347 19.96 11.51 23.68
CA PRO A 347 19.06 12.60 24.01
C PRO A 347 18.82 13.59 22.86
N LYS A 348 19.86 13.88 22.06
CA LYS A 348 19.75 14.82 20.94
C LYS A 348 18.91 14.24 19.81
N LEU A 349 19.17 13.00 19.42
CA LEU A 349 18.41 12.28 18.40
C LEU A 349 16.96 12.09 18.86
N TYR A 350 16.72 11.80 20.13
CA TYR A 350 15.38 11.70 20.71
C TYR A 350 14.59 13.01 20.56
N GLU A 351 15.20 14.15 20.89
CA GLU A 351 14.55 15.46 20.78
C GLU A 351 14.18 15.78 19.33
N ILE A 352 15.11 15.57 18.38
CA ILE A 352 14.87 15.74 16.93
C ILE A 352 13.73 14.84 16.48
N THR A 353 13.72 13.58 16.90
CA THR A 353 12.70 12.59 16.50
C THR A 353 11.32 12.97 17.02
N VAL A 354 11.21 13.32 18.31
CA VAL A 354 9.91 13.72 18.92
C VAL A 354 9.37 14.98 18.26
N ARG A 355 10.20 15.99 18.03
CA ARG A 355 9.80 17.23 17.36
C ARG A 355 9.37 16.98 15.93
N GLY A 356 10.18 16.23 15.17
CA GLY A 356 9.86 15.86 13.80
C GLY A 356 8.58 15.05 13.70
N PHE A 357 8.40 14.08 14.61
CA PHE A 357 7.20 13.25 14.61
C PHE A 357 5.93 14.06 14.91
N ARG A 358 5.95 14.97 15.86
CA ARG A 358 4.80 15.83 16.16
C ARG A 358 4.40 16.70 14.97
N ILE A 359 5.36 17.35 14.31
CA ILE A 359 5.08 18.13 13.11
C ILE A 359 4.54 17.25 11.98
N TYR A 360 5.19 16.11 11.75
CA TYR A 360 4.80 15.15 10.70
C TYR A 360 3.38 14.60 10.91
N SER A 361 3.01 14.31 12.17
CA SER A 361 1.72 13.70 12.53
C SER A 361 0.52 14.55 12.13
N LEU A 362 0.68 15.88 11.98
CA LEU A 362 -0.37 16.78 11.48
C LEU A 362 -0.82 16.40 10.05
N SER A 363 0.04 15.73 9.28
CA SER A 363 -0.32 15.23 7.95
C SER A 363 -1.45 14.21 8.00
N PHE A 364 -1.60 13.45 9.11
CA PHE A 364 -2.68 12.48 9.28
C PHE A 364 -4.09 13.09 9.28
N LEU A 365 -4.21 14.40 9.58
CA LEU A 365 -5.49 15.10 9.44
C LEU A 365 -5.98 15.17 7.98
N LEU A 366 -5.07 15.11 7.03
CA LEU A 366 -5.34 15.43 5.62
C LEU A 366 -5.20 14.21 4.69
N CYS A 367 -4.24 13.33 4.97
CA CYS A 367 -3.84 12.25 4.07
C CYS A 367 -4.98 11.26 3.75
N GLY A 368 -5.86 10.97 4.73
CA GLY A 368 -6.98 10.07 4.55
C GLY A 368 -7.96 10.54 3.47
N PHE A 369 -8.23 11.83 3.40
CA PHE A 369 -9.11 12.42 2.38
C PHE A 369 -8.49 12.35 0.99
N ASN A 370 -7.20 12.56 0.88
CA ASN A 370 -6.47 12.49 -0.40
C ASN A 370 -6.42 11.05 -0.93
N LEU A 371 -6.13 10.08 -0.05
CA LEU A 371 -6.15 8.65 -0.39
C LEU A 371 -7.54 8.22 -0.87
N PHE A 372 -8.58 8.62 -0.14
CA PHE A 372 -9.96 8.33 -0.52
C PHE A 372 -10.34 9.02 -1.83
N GLY A 373 -9.91 10.27 -2.04
CA GLY A 373 -10.16 11.01 -3.27
C GLY A 373 -9.60 10.32 -4.50
N SER A 374 -8.34 9.88 -4.46
CA SER A 374 -7.73 9.10 -5.53
C SER A 374 -8.49 7.78 -5.75
N SER A 375 -8.75 7.03 -4.69
CA SER A 375 -9.46 5.75 -4.76
C SER A 375 -10.90 5.88 -5.24
N LEU A 376 -11.62 6.94 -4.85
CA LEU A 376 -12.97 7.23 -5.34
C LEU A 376 -12.98 7.33 -6.87
N PHE A 377 -12.07 8.12 -7.45
CA PHE A 377 -12.00 8.26 -8.91
C PHE A 377 -11.53 6.98 -9.60
N THR A 378 -10.66 6.18 -8.98
CA THR A 378 -10.35 4.82 -9.45
C THR A 378 -11.61 3.96 -9.47
N ALA A 379 -12.38 3.90 -8.39
CA ALA A 379 -13.60 3.11 -8.27
C ALA A 379 -14.71 3.58 -9.24
N LEU A 380 -14.75 4.89 -9.57
CA LEU A 380 -15.62 5.45 -10.61
C LEU A 380 -15.09 5.21 -12.05
N ASN A 381 -14.04 4.38 -12.20
CA ASN A 381 -13.37 4.10 -13.48
C ASN A 381 -12.83 5.36 -14.19
N ASN A 382 -12.41 6.35 -13.43
CA ASN A 382 -11.70 7.54 -13.91
C ASN A 382 -10.24 7.53 -13.45
N GLY A 383 -9.46 6.59 -13.96
CA GLY A 383 -8.05 6.40 -13.58
C GLY A 383 -7.17 7.63 -13.86
N LEU A 384 -7.52 8.45 -14.86
CA LEU A 384 -6.75 9.65 -15.15
C LEU A 384 -6.80 10.65 -13.98
N ILE A 385 -7.99 10.94 -13.45
CA ILE A 385 -8.13 11.87 -12.33
C ILE A 385 -7.50 11.29 -11.07
N SER A 386 -7.67 9.98 -10.84
CA SER A 386 -6.98 9.29 -9.73
C SER A 386 -5.46 9.43 -9.84
N ALA A 387 -4.89 9.18 -11.02
CA ALA A 387 -3.45 9.31 -11.26
C ALA A 387 -2.97 10.76 -11.09
N VAL A 388 -3.74 11.75 -11.55
CA VAL A 388 -3.40 13.17 -11.36
C VAL A 388 -3.38 13.55 -9.89
N ILE A 389 -4.38 13.14 -9.09
CA ILE A 389 -4.41 13.39 -7.63
C ILE A 389 -3.19 12.74 -6.96
N SER A 390 -2.92 11.46 -7.27
CA SER A 390 -1.80 10.73 -6.69
C SER A 390 -0.45 11.35 -7.07
N PHE A 391 -0.22 11.63 -8.35
CA PHE A 391 1.03 12.20 -8.84
C PHE A 391 1.28 13.60 -8.28
N PHE A 392 0.27 14.46 -8.27
CA PHE A 392 0.36 15.80 -7.70
C PHE A 392 0.70 15.74 -6.20
N ARG A 393 0.00 14.87 -5.46
CA ARG A 393 0.20 14.67 -4.03
C ARG A 393 1.58 14.12 -3.71
N THR A 394 1.96 13.00 -4.34
CA THR A 394 3.14 12.22 -3.93
C THR A 394 4.45 12.70 -4.57
N LEU A 395 4.39 13.41 -5.69
CA LEU A 395 5.58 13.90 -6.36
C LEU A 395 5.67 15.43 -6.33
N ILE A 396 4.75 16.12 -7.03
CA ILE A 396 4.88 17.56 -7.27
C ILE A 396 4.87 18.33 -5.94
N CYS A 397 3.84 18.13 -5.12
CA CYS A 397 3.71 18.88 -3.87
C CYS A 397 4.82 18.53 -2.87
N GLN A 398 5.22 17.24 -2.78
CA GLN A 398 6.25 16.84 -1.84
C GLN A 398 7.64 17.32 -2.26
N ILE A 399 7.99 17.23 -3.56
CA ILE A 399 9.27 17.77 -4.04
C ILE A 399 9.32 19.28 -3.81
N ALA A 400 8.28 20.01 -4.21
CA ALA A 400 8.24 21.46 -4.02
C ALA A 400 8.36 21.84 -2.54
N ALA A 401 7.62 21.18 -1.66
CA ALA A 401 7.64 21.47 -0.24
C ALA A 401 8.99 21.13 0.41
N VAL A 402 9.57 19.95 0.15
CA VAL A 402 10.83 19.52 0.77
C VAL A 402 12.03 20.32 0.26
N MET A 403 11.93 20.91 -0.93
CA MET A 403 13.00 21.76 -1.48
C MET A 403 12.88 23.22 -1.04
N LEU A 404 11.66 23.74 -0.86
CA LEU A 404 11.45 25.17 -0.60
C LEU A 404 11.32 25.50 0.89
N LEU A 405 10.61 24.68 1.67
CA LEU A 405 10.36 25.00 3.09
C LEU A 405 11.62 25.01 3.96
N PRO A 406 12.61 24.13 3.76
CA PRO A 406 13.84 24.18 4.55
C PRO A 406 14.64 25.48 4.37
N LEU A 407 14.47 26.17 3.24
CA LEU A 407 15.15 27.47 3.01
C LEU A 407 14.65 28.58 3.95
N VAL A 408 13.44 28.41 4.54
CA VAL A 408 12.84 29.40 5.42
C VAL A 408 12.74 28.91 6.88
N LEU A 409 12.44 27.62 7.05
CA LEU A 409 12.15 27.00 8.35
C LEU A 409 13.20 25.97 8.77
N GLU A 410 14.30 25.88 8.05
CA GLU A 410 15.40 24.94 8.34
C GLU A 410 14.91 23.51 8.53
N LEU A 411 15.32 22.81 9.57
CA LEU A 411 14.94 21.42 9.85
C LEU A 411 13.42 21.23 10.03
N ASP A 412 12.74 22.18 10.68
CA ASP A 412 11.28 22.12 10.83
C ASP A 412 10.55 22.19 9.48
N GLY A 413 11.14 22.89 8.50
CA GLY A 413 10.63 22.95 7.15
C GLY A 413 10.60 21.59 6.46
N ILE A 414 11.58 20.71 6.76
CA ILE A 414 11.59 19.33 6.24
C ILE A 414 10.42 18.53 6.82
N TRP A 415 10.20 18.60 8.13
CA TRP A 415 9.09 17.91 8.78
C TRP A 415 7.72 18.44 8.36
N LEU A 416 7.61 19.75 8.16
CA LEU A 416 6.37 20.41 7.74
C LEU A 416 6.06 20.17 6.26
N SER A 417 7.04 19.77 5.45
CA SER A 417 6.89 19.57 4.01
C SER A 417 5.75 18.60 3.66
N ILE A 418 5.62 17.51 4.41
CA ILE A 418 4.53 16.56 4.17
C ILE A 418 3.16 17.17 4.46
N VAL A 419 3.05 17.99 5.51
CA VAL A 419 1.78 18.63 5.91
C VAL A 419 1.33 19.61 4.83
N VAL A 420 2.26 20.44 4.34
CA VAL A 420 1.98 21.41 3.28
C VAL A 420 1.64 20.69 1.96
N ALA A 421 2.36 19.61 1.63
CA ALA A 421 2.08 18.80 0.45
C ALA A 421 0.70 18.15 0.52
N GLU A 422 0.31 17.58 1.65
CA GLU A 422 -1.02 16.99 1.86
C GLU A 422 -2.12 18.05 1.82
N PHE A 423 -1.86 19.24 2.35
CA PHE A 423 -2.81 20.36 2.25
C PHE A 423 -3.03 20.82 0.80
N ALA A 424 -1.95 21.02 0.04
CA ALA A 424 -2.05 21.37 -1.37
C ALA A 424 -2.77 20.30 -2.20
N ALA A 425 -2.48 19.02 -1.92
CA ALA A 425 -3.17 17.90 -2.53
C ALA A 425 -4.66 17.85 -2.15
N LEU A 426 -5.01 18.18 -0.89
CA LEU A 426 -6.41 18.25 -0.47
C LEU A 426 -7.19 19.32 -1.22
N VAL A 427 -6.58 20.48 -1.47
CA VAL A 427 -7.21 21.54 -2.29
C VAL A 427 -7.53 20.99 -3.69
N LEU A 428 -6.58 20.32 -4.34
CA LEU A 428 -6.83 19.68 -5.64
C LEU A 428 -7.92 18.60 -5.54
N THR A 429 -7.90 17.77 -4.52
CA THR A 429 -8.90 16.71 -4.30
C THR A 429 -10.31 17.31 -4.15
N VAL A 430 -10.46 18.39 -3.37
CA VAL A 430 -11.74 19.10 -3.20
C VAL A 430 -12.20 19.73 -4.51
N ILE A 431 -11.30 20.35 -5.28
CA ILE A 431 -11.61 20.88 -6.62
C ILE A 431 -12.12 19.75 -7.53
N CYS A 432 -11.47 18.60 -7.53
CA CYS A 432 -11.93 17.45 -8.29
C CYS A 432 -13.30 16.96 -7.81
N PHE A 433 -13.54 16.89 -6.51
CA PHE A 433 -14.87 16.55 -5.97
C PHE A 433 -15.93 17.54 -6.44
N ALA A 434 -15.69 18.84 -6.36
CA ALA A 434 -16.64 19.85 -6.80
C ALA A 434 -16.91 19.78 -8.31
N LYS A 435 -15.86 19.62 -9.13
CA LYS A 435 -15.94 19.60 -10.60
C LYS A 435 -16.70 18.39 -11.12
N TYR A 436 -16.44 17.20 -10.56
CA TYR A 436 -16.97 15.94 -11.08
C TYR A 436 -18.25 15.46 -10.41
N ARG A 437 -18.74 16.14 -9.36
CA ARG A 437 -19.97 15.74 -8.62
C ARG A 437 -21.20 15.59 -9.52
N LYS A 438 -21.37 16.51 -10.48
CA LYS A 438 -22.52 16.45 -11.42
C LYS A 438 -22.39 15.31 -12.43
N ARG A 439 -21.18 14.94 -12.81
CA ARG A 439 -20.93 13.85 -13.77
C ARG A 439 -21.19 12.48 -13.18
N TYR A 440 -20.80 12.27 -11.93
CA TYR A 440 -20.87 10.95 -11.27
C TYR A 440 -21.96 10.85 -10.21
N HIS A 441 -22.64 11.94 -9.88
CA HIS A 441 -23.79 11.99 -8.96
C HIS A 441 -23.51 11.43 -7.54
N TYR A 442 -22.28 11.53 -7.04
CA TYR A 442 -21.89 11.04 -5.71
C TYR A 442 -22.05 12.10 -4.59
N ALA A 443 -22.38 13.37 -4.91
CA ALA A 443 -22.59 14.46 -3.96
C ALA A 443 -23.72 15.38 -4.40
#